data_ce5f4e11c90f0ca3217cec68d984afd5
#
_entry.id   ce5f4e11c90f0ca3217cec68d984afd5
#
_cell.length_a   1.000
_cell.length_b   1.000
_cell.length_c   1.000
_cell.angle_alpha   90.00
_cell.angle_beta   90.00
_cell.angle_gamma   90.00
#
_symmetry.space_group_name_H-M   'P 1'
#
loop_
_entity.id
_entity.type
_entity.pdbx_description
1 polymer ?
#
loop_
_entity_poly.entity_id
_entity_poly.type
_entity_poly.pdbx_seq_one_letter_code
_entity_poly.pdbx_strand_id
1 'polypeptide(L)'
;MRSAFVSASYKVTEQWEISADSRYSSQAFRFTYPVPPANLLVPSTNAFNHLGGPVLVAYDFSRDFGPVADSGPTETSFVSAAVKGVLPLGWQINLGGAYSKASARYLDSNFTLNYAAIDAALASSDPATALNLFGDGSHTNATALAALRRQNTTYNDLNVFTTASANVIADGPLFSWRAGTIRLAVGGEFRHEHSAGINISENPENRERLDRSGFFELAVPVVGARSGTTADCLDLSLAGRYDSYSDAGSTFNPKVGFSWRPFPLIKLRGNWGTSFRAPPFFFSNRDQVGDAAIADVIDPRSPTGPTRALLIVGPLPDLKPETARAWTAGVDLTPPAIQKFSLSLTYFDIDYQGKIQHPGPETPFFLTQEAQLASLIIRNPTKAQIDAVCTKTPLFGGDCNQPIAAILDGRWRNLTSLKTQGVDAVLDYFLDTAWGKVSSSLNGTYTIDQRQQITPTAPVFDLVDTVGNPPSLRLVGNLSWSLRGWTVQTTVNYTGAYRDPGSAPARRVDSWTTVDLNIGYRFDGGSGWLANTQANLGVINAFDQRPPFVNQFGLTSGTLGYDPANATLLGRGVSLQVVKRWGL
;
A
#
# COMPACT_ATOMS: atom_id res chain seq x y z
N MET A 1 11.72 -20.57 -5.48
CA MET A 1 10.44 -20.30 -6.18
C MET A 1 10.29 -21.31 -7.31
N ARG A 2 9.10 -21.89 -7.45
CA ARG A 2 8.73 -22.78 -8.57
C ARG A 2 7.44 -22.22 -9.16
N SER A 3 7.33 -22.12 -10.48
CA SER A 3 6.13 -21.66 -11.13
C SER A 3 5.89 -22.37 -12.46
N ALA A 4 4.63 -22.55 -12.80
CA ALA A 4 4.18 -23.07 -14.08
C ALA A 4 3.07 -22.18 -14.61
N PHE A 5 3.06 -21.96 -15.91
CA PHE A 5 2.01 -21.23 -16.61
C PHE A 5 1.65 -21.98 -17.90
N VAL A 6 0.38 -22.13 -18.13
CA VAL A 6 -0.17 -22.69 -19.36
C VAL A 6 -1.27 -21.76 -19.85
N SER A 7 -1.21 -21.41 -21.13
CA SER A 7 -2.23 -20.62 -21.81
C SER A 7 -2.58 -21.31 -23.11
N ALA A 8 -3.87 -21.40 -23.39
CA ALA A 8 -4.39 -21.96 -24.62
C ALA A 8 -5.48 -21.06 -25.17
N SER A 9 -5.49 -20.83 -26.47
CA SER A 9 -6.60 -20.20 -27.17
C SER A 9 -6.95 -21.01 -28.42
N TYR A 10 -8.25 -21.09 -28.72
CA TYR A 10 -8.77 -21.81 -29.86
C TYR A 10 -9.87 -21.03 -30.55
N LYS A 11 -9.70 -20.75 -31.83
CA LYS A 11 -10.73 -20.15 -32.66
C LYS A 11 -11.70 -21.22 -33.10
N VAL A 12 -12.89 -21.22 -32.49
CA VAL A 12 -13.98 -22.15 -32.83
C VAL A 12 -14.54 -21.84 -34.23
N THR A 13 -14.65 -20.53 -34.51
CA THR A 13 -14.99 -19.97 -35.83
C THR A 13 -14.19 -18.67 -36.02
N GLU A 14 -14.34 -18.00 -37.15
CA GLU A 14 -13.77 -16.66 -37.37
C GLU A 14 -14.31 -15.62 -36.38
N GLN A 15 -15.47 -15.83 -35.81
CA GLN A 15 -16.17 -14.91 -34.92
C GLN A 15 -16.08 -15.31 -33.43
N TRP A 16 -15.69 -16.55 -33.12
CA TRP A 16 -15.69 -17.07 -31.74
C TRP A 16 -14.35 -17.66 -31.34
N GLU A 17 -13.84 -17.20 -30.23
CA GLU A 17 -12.60 -17.67 -29.61
C GLU A 17 -12.85 -18.10 -28.17
N ILE A 18 -12.28 -19.24 -27.79
CA ILE A 18 -12.24 -19.73 -26.42
C ILE A 18 -10.79 -19.66 -25.96
N SER A 19 -10.56 -19.14 -24.75
CA SER A 19 -9.24 -19.11 -24.13
C SER A 19 -9.30 -19.66 -22.71
N ALA A 20 -8.21 -20.25 -22.26
CA ALA A 20 -8.04 -20.71 -20.90
C ALA A 20 -6.59 -20.48 -20.45
N ASP A 21 -6.44 -20.02 -19.20
CA ASP A 21 -5.15 -19.81 -18.55
C ASP A 21 -5.10 -20.56 -17.24
N SER A 22 -3.94 -21.14 -16.92
CA SER A 22 -3.66 -21.73 -15.63
C SER A 22 -2.29 -21.31 -15.13
N ARG A 23 -2.20 -20.93 -13.87
CA ARG A 23 -0.95 -20.54 -13.21
C ARG A 23 -0.84 -21.25 -11.87
N TYR A 24 0.36 -21.72 -11.57
CA TYR A 24 0.72 -22.21 -10.26
C TYR A 24 2.06 -21.59 -9.86
N SER A 25 2.17 -21.14 -8.62
CA SER A 25 3.44 -20.75 -8.05
C SER A 25 3.56 -21.23 -6.61
N SER A 26 4.75 -21.66 -6.24
CA SER A 26 5.11 -22.01 -4.87
C SER A 26 6.47 -21.39 -4.55
N GLN A 27 6.54 -20.75 -3.41
CA GLN A 27 7.78 -20.19 -2.86
C GLN A 27 7.85 -20.45 -1.37
N ALA A 28 9.04 -20.72 -0.86
CA ALA A 28 9.31 -20.64 0.55
C ALA A 28 9.87 -19.28 0.88
N PHE A 29 9.40 -18.70 1.97
CA PHE A 29 9.95 -17.47 2.53
C PHE A 29 10.60 -17.79 3.89
N ARG A 30 11.57 -17.00 4.23
CA ARG A 30 12.12 -16.86 5.58
C ARG A 30 12.52 -15.41 5.76
N PHE A 31 11.94 -14.74 6.70
CA PHE A 31 12.38 -13.42 7.11
C PHE A 31 12.68 -13.41 8.60
N THR A 32 13.71 -12.66 8.93
CA THR A 32 14.12 -12.43 10.31
C THR A 32 13.81 -10.99 10.66
N TYR A 33 13.30 -10.78 11.85
CA TYR A 33 13.00 -9.46 12.38
C TYR A 33 13.51 -9.38 13.83
N PRO A 34 13.82 -8.16 14.32
CA PRO A 34 14.14 -8.01 15.73
C PRO A 34 12.95 -8.45 16.58
N VAL A 35 13.23 -8.96 17.76
CA VAL A 35 12.17 -9.14 18.76
C VAL A 35 11.48 -7.78 18.92
N PRO A 36 10.12 -7.72 18.88
CA PRO A 36 9.44 -6.44 18.97
C PRO A 36 9.98 -5.63 20.15
N PRO A 37 10.44 -4.40 19.94
CA PRO A 37 10.96 -3.58 21.01
C PRO A 37 9.85 -3.32 22.01
N ALA A 38 10.13 -3.52 23.26
CA ALA A 38 9.21 -3.21 24.35
C ALA A 38 9.53 -1.81 24.89
N ASN A 39 8.49 -0.97 25.05
CA ASN A 39 8.61 0.27 25.79
C ASN A 39 8.39 -0.04 27.28
N LEU A 40 9.47 -0.03 28.02
CA LEU A 40 9.49 -0.49 29.40
C LEU A 40 9.74 0.69 30.33
N LEU A 41 8.85 0.87 31.30
CA LEU A 41 9.02 1.84 32.36
C LEU A 41 9.97 1.27 33.42
N VAL A 42 11.19 1.79 33.47
CA VAL A 42 12.20 1.39 34.45
C VAL A 42 12.05 2.26 35.70
N PRO A 43 11.59 1.73 36.82
CA PRO A 43 11.43 2.52 38.04
C PRO A 43 12.80 2.95 38.62
N SER A 44 12.80 4.01 39.40
CA SER A 44 14.01 4.51 40.09
C SER A 44 14.60 3.50 41.07
N THR A 45 13.82 2.49 41.49
CA THR A 45 14.26 1.39 42.38
C THR A 45 15.07 0.31 41.65
N ASN A 46 15.06 0.28 40.32
CA ASN A 46 15.83 -0.69 39.53
C ASN A 46 17.33 -0.51 39.81
N ALA A 47 18.04 -1.62 40.05
CA ALA A 47 19.46 -1.62 40.38
C ALA A 47 20.36 -0.86 39.39
N PHE A 48 19.94 -0.73 38.13
CA PHE A 48 20.70 -0.08 37.02
C PHE A 48 20.16 1.29 36.65
N ASN A 49 19.07 1.76 37.27
CA ASN A 49 18.53 3.10 36.98
C ASN A 49 19.19 4.13 37.92
N HIS A 50 20.20 4.82 37.39
CA HIS A 50 20.92 5.88 38.12
C HIS A 50 20.45 7.31 37.73
N LEU A 51 19.30 7.45 37.03
CA LEU A 51 18.82 8.74 36.52
C LEU A 51 17.95 9.52 37.51
N GLY A 52 17.74 9.01 38.71
CA GLY A 52 17.03 9.69 39.81
C GLY A 52 15.50 9.69 39.69
N GLY A 53 14.92 9.14 38.64
CA GLY A 53 13.48 9.01 38.43
C GLY A 53 13.12 7.83 37.54
N PRO A 54 11.83 7.49 37.40
CA PRO A 54 11.42 6.49 36.44
C PRO A 54 11.65 6.96 35.01
N VAL A 55 12.12 6.06 34.14
CA VAL A 55 12.39 6.37 32.72
C VAL A 55 11.75 5.33 31.82
N LEU A 56 11.21 5.79 30.69
CA LEU A 56 10.72 4.92 29.64
C LEU A 56 11.87 4.56 28.69
N VAL A 57 12.16 3.27 28.56
CA VAL A 57 13.21 2.77 27.68
C VAL A 57 12.60 1.94 26.58
N ALA A 58 12.83 2.32 25.32
CA ALA A 58 12.56 1.47 24.18
C ALA A 58 13.71 0.47 24.03
N TYR A 59 13.48 -0.78 24.34
CA TYR A 59 14.50 -1.80 24.37
C TYR A 59 14.28 -2.87 23.31
N ASP A 60 15.33 -3.18 22.57
CA ASP A 60 15.34 -4.24 21.56
C ASP A 60 15.95 -5.52 22.15
N PHE A 61 15.08 -6.46 22.54
CA PHE A 61 15.49 -7.75 23.07
C PHE A 61 16.19 -8.66 22.05
N SER A 62 16.26 -8.30 20.80
CA SER A 62 17.03 -9.09 19.82
C SER A 62 18.53 -9.09 20.11
N ARG A 63 19.01 -8.12 20.90
CA ARG A 63 20.41 -8.10 21.41
C ARG A 63 20.67 -9.23 22.39
N ASP A 64 19.66 -9.60 23.20
CA ASP A 64 19.78 -10.66 24.22
C ASP A 64 19.45 -12.04 23.68
N PHE A 65 18.46 -12.14 22.80
CA PHE A 65 17.87 -13.40 22.37
C PHE A 65 18.12 -13.73 20.89
N GLY A 66 18.73 -12.80 20.16
CA GLY A 66 18.86 -12.90 18.72
C GLY A 66 17.56 -12.54 17.98
N PRO A 67 17.60 -12.43 16.65
CA PRO A 67 16.42 -12.11 15.84
C PRO A 67 15.43 -13.30 15.83
N VAL A 68 14.16 -12.99 15.75
CA VAL A 68 13.09 -13.95 15.49
C VAL A 68 13.00 -14.25 14.01
N ALA A 69 12.59 -15.43 13.63
CA ALA A 69 12.44 -15.80 12.23
C ALA A 69 11.09 -16.46 11.97
N ASP A 70 10.37 -15.90 11.00
CA ASP A 70 9.21 -16.54 10.41
C ASP A 70 9.59 -17.19 9.09
N SER A 71 9.03 -18.35 8.84
CA SER A 71 9.26 -19.08 7.60
C SER A 71 8.02 -19.86 7.20
N GLY A 72 7.93 -20.21 5.92
CA GLY A 72 6.86 -21.06 5.45
C GLY A 72 6.73 -21.06 3.94
N PRO A 73 5.88 -21.95 3.42
CA PRO A 73 5.50 -21.93 2.02
C PRO A 73 4.35 -20.95 1.76
N THR A 74 4.40 -20.29 0.62
CA THR A 74 3.26 -19.62 0.00
C THR A 74 2.96 -20.29 -1.32
N GLU A 75 1.71 -20.67 -1.53
CA GLU A 75 1.26 -21.31 -2.76
C GLU A 75 0.09 -20.52 -3.36
N THR A 76 0.13 -20.35 -4.67
CA THR A 76 -0.94 -19.68 -5.41
C THR A 76 -1.30 -20.52 -6.63
N SER A 77 -2.59 -20.79 -6.81
CA SER A 77 -3.14 -21.37 -8.01
C SER A 77 -4.21 -20.47 -8.59
N PHE A 78 -4.26 -20.38 -9.90
CA PHE A 78 -5.21 -19.58 -10.65
C PHE A 78 -5.61 -20.34 -11.92
N VAL A 79 -6.89 -20.34 -12.23
CA VAL A 79 -7.45 -20.81 -13.49
C VAL A 79 -8.50 -19.83 -13.97
N SER A 80 -8.49 -19.53 -15.27
CA SER A 80 -9.52 -18.74 -15.91
C SER A 80 -9.90 -19.33 -17.26
N ALA A 81 -11.14 -19.09 -17.67
CA ALA A 81 -11.63 -19.39 -19.00
C ALA A 81 -12.45 -18.21 -19.50
N ALA A 82 -12.36 -17.94 -20.80
CA ALA A 82 -13.14 -16.89 -21.44
C ALA A 82 -13.61 -17.32 -22.83
N VAL A 83 -14.78 -16.83 -23.19
CA VAL A 83 -15.36 -16.94 -24.54
C VAL A 83 -15.56 -15.54 -25.07
N LYS A 84 -14.91 -15.23 -26.18
CA LYS A 84 -15.09 -13.98 -26.92
C LYS A 84 -15.83 -14.26 -28.22
N GLY A 85 -16.80 -13.41 -28.54
CA GLY A 85 -17.59 -13.56 -29.75
C GLY A 85 -17.92 -12.22 -30.40
N VAL A 86 -18.06 -12.26 -31.74
CA VAL A 86 -18.60 -11.15 -32.52
C VAL A 86 -20.05 -11.48 -32.84
N LEU A 87 -20.95 -10.61 -32.38
CA LEU A 87 -22.38 -10.70 -32.61
C LEU A 87 -22.79 -9.87 -33.84
N PRO A 88 -24.02 -10.05 -34.37
CA PRO A 88 -24.55 -9.19 -35.42
C PRO A 88 -24.44 -7.71 -35.09
N LEU A 89 -24.42 -6.85 -36.10
CA LEU A 89 -24.30 -5.39 -35.99
C LEU A 89 -22.98 -4.89 -35.38
N GLY A 90 -21.93 -5.72 -35.35
CA GLY A 90 -20.60 -5.33 -34.84
C GLY A 90 -20.47 -5.26 -33.32
N TRP A 91 -21.42 -5.88 -32.62
CA TRP A 91 -21.28 -6.08 -31.16
C TRP A 91 -20.26 -7.16 -30.85
N GLN A 92 -19.54 -6.97 -29.76
CA GLN A 92 -18.64 -7.97 -29.19
C GLN A 92 -19.20 -8.42 -27.84
N ILE A 93 -19.01 -9.68 -27.52
CA ILE A 93 -19.35 -10.24 -26.20
C ILE A 93 -18.13 -10.95 -25.63
N ASN A 94 -17.92 -10.79 -24.33
CA ASN A 94 -16.91 -11.49 -23.55
C ASN A 94 -17.59 -12.10 -22.33
N LEU A 95 -17.53 -13.42 -22.21
CA LEU A 95 -17.96 -14.18 -21.06
C LEU A 95 -16.72 -14.75 -20.39
N GLY A 96 -16.51 -14.47 -19.12
CA GLY A 96 -15.33 -14.90 -18.40
C GLY A 96 -15.67 -15.54 -17.05
N GLY A 97 -14.82 -16.45 -16.62
CA GLY A 97 -14.84 -17.00 -15.27
C GLY A 97 -13.42 -17.26 -14.78
N ALA A 98 -13.19 -17.06 -13.49
CA ALA A 98 -11.90 -17.31 -12.87
C ALA A 98 -12.05 -17.87 -11.46
N TYR A 99 -11.10 -18.71 -11.08
CA TYR A 99 -10.93 -19.19 -9.72
C TYR A 99 -9.48 -19.04 -9.30
N SER A 100 -9.26 -18.50 -8.12
CA SER A 100 -7.93 -18.42 -7.51
C SER A 100 -7.95 -18.95 -6.08
N LYS A 101 -6.83 -19.56 -5.69
CA LYS A 101 -6.57 -19.97 -4.31
C LYS A 101 -5.15 -19.56 -3.95
N ALA A 102 -5.01 -18.79 -2.88
CA ALA A 102 -3.73 -18.46 -2.26
C ALA A 102 -3.70 -19.08 -0.87
N SER A 103 -2.59 -19.71 -0.50
CA SER A 103 -2.35 -20.21 0.85
C SER A 103 -0.97 -19.79 1.33
N ALA A 104 -0.91 -19.33 2.56
CA ALA A 104 0.34 -19.00 3.23
C ALA A 104 0.38 -19.71 4.59
N ARG A 105 1.44 -20.47 4.82
CA ARG A 105 1.68 -21.11 6.11
C ARG A 105 2.81 -20.37 6.80
N TYR A 106 2.55 -19.89 7.99
CA TYR A 106 3.53 -19.23 8.85
C TYR A 106 3.93 -20.20 9.96
N LEU A 107 5.21 -20.56 9.95
CA LEU A 107 5.86 -21.28 11.03
C LEU A 107 6.67 -20.25 11.80
N ASP A 108 6.14 -19.80 12.91
CA ASP A 108 6.81 -18.86 13.80
C ASP A 108 7.82 -19.63 14.68
N SER A 109 9.01 -19.09 14.81
CA SER A 109 10.06 -19.64 15.69
C SER A 109 9.79 -19.43 17.18
N ASN A 110 8.64 -18.89 17.52
CA ASN A 110 8.11 -18.73 18.87
C ASN A 110 9.03 -18.17 19.92
N PHE A 111 9.14 -16.88 19.83
CA PHE A 111 9.65 -16.10 20.91
C PHE A 111 8.54 -15.20 21.46
N THR A 112 8.00 -15.49 22.66
CA THR A 112 7.23 -14.50 23.41
C THR A 112 7.95 -14.15 24.69
N LEU A 113 7.83 -12.88 25.06
CA LEU A 113 8.34 -12.36 26.31
C LEU A 113 7.40 -12.74 27.47
N ASN A 114 7.97 -13.10 28.60
CA ASN A 114 7.23 -13.26 29.85
C ASN A 114 7.12 -11.89 30.53
N TYR A 115 6.06 -11.16 30.26
CA TYR A 115 5.87 -9.79 30.77
C TYR A 115 5.83 -9.73 32.30
N ALA A 116 5.28 -10.75 32.99
CA ALA A 116 5.30 -10.80 34.45
C ALA A 116 6.72 -10.92 35.01
N ALA A 117 7.58 -11.68 34.34
CA ALA A 117 9.00 -11.77 34.70
C ALA A 117 9.76 -10.48 34.37
N ILE A 118 9.40 -9.81 33.29
CA ILE A 118 9.95 -8.49 32.93
C ILE A 118 9.61 -7.47 34.02
N ASP A 119 8.34 -7.36 34.41
CA ASP A 119 7.88 -6.43 35.44
C ASP A 119 8.60 -6.67 36.76
N ALA A 120 8.76 -7.95 37.17
CA ALA A 120 9.50 -8.31 38.37
C ALA A 120 10.99 -7.92 38.28
N ALA A 121 11.63 -8.17 37.13
CA ALA A 121 13.04 -7.83 36.92
C ALA A 121 13.27 -6.31 36.81
N LEU A 122 12.31 -5.55 36.27
CA LEU A 122 12.36 -4.10 36.25
C LEU A 122 12.23 -3.48 37.63
N ALA A 123 11.39 -4.05 38.51
CA ALA A 123 11.19 -3.58 39.87
C ALA A 123 12.33 -3.96 40.83
N SER A 124 13.22 -4.87 40.43
CA SER A 124 14.27 -5.41 41.33
C SER A 124 15.39 -4.39 41.59
N SER A 125 15.74 -4.23 42.84
CA SER A 125 16.91 -3.49 43.30
C SER A 125 18.17 -4.35 43.46
N ASP A 126 18.08 -5.66 43.24
CA ASP A 126 19.20 -6.60 43.28
C ASP A 126 19.78 -6.77 41.87
N PRO A 127 21.07 -6.42 41.65
CA PRO A 127 21.72 -6.60 40.35
C PRO A 127 21.70 -8.04 39.80
N ALA A 128 21.56 -9.04 40.65
CA ALA A 128 21.50 -10.44 40.26
C ALA A 128 20.17 -10.82 39.59
N THR A 129 19.09 -10.10 39.89
CA THR A 129 17.73 -10.36 39.38
C THR A 129 17.15 -9.19 38.56
N ALA A 130 17.78 -8.02 38.64
CA ALA A 130 17.33 -6.84 37.88
C ALA A 130 17.65 -6.95 36.38
N LEU A 131 16.75 -6.41 35.57
CA LEU A 131 16.95 -6.22 34.13
C LEU A 131 17.74 -4.92 33.88
N ASN A 132 18.86 -5.03 33.18
CA ASN A 132 19.66 -3.89 32.75
C ASN A 132 19.29 -3.46 31.31
N LEU A 133 18.51 -2.42 31.18
CA LEU A 133 18.11 -1.85 29.87
C LEU A 133 19.04 -0.74 29.38
N PHE A 134 20.08 -0.36 30.16
CA PHE A 134 20.99 0.74 29.85
C PHE A 134 22.27 0.29 29.14
N GLY A 135 22.39 -1.00 28.84
CA GLY A 135 23.52 -1.60 28.16
C GLY A 135 23.13 -2.34 26.89
N ASP A 136 24.04 -3.17 26.44
CA ASP A 136 23.88 -4.05 25.27
C ASP A 136 23.32 -5.44 25.63
N GLY A 137 22.77 -5.61 26.81
CA GLY A 137 22.31 -6.91 27.34
C GLY A 137 23.41 -7.73 28.03
N SER A 138 24.69 -7.44 27.78
CA SER A 138 25.81 -8.21 28.35
C SER A 138 25.93 -8.14 29.87
N HIS A 139 25.26 -7.17 30.49
CA HIS A 139 25.31 -6.93 31.94
C HIS A 139 24.08 -7.43 32.68
N THR A 140 23.07 -7.96 31.99
CA THR A 140 21.93 -8.60 32.62
C THR A 140 22.32 -10.03 33.02
N ASN A 141 21.98 -10.43 34.24
CA ASN A 141 22.25 -11.79 34.74
C ASN A 141 21.58 -12.83 33.84
N ALA A 142 22.31 -13.88 33.44
CA ALA A 142 21.81 -14.91 32.52
C ALA A 142 20.55 -15.63 33.06
N THR A 143 20.43 -15.78 34.37
CA THR A 143 19.24 -16.38 35.00
C THR A 143 18.04 -15.46 34.88
N ALA A 144 18.21 -14.14 35.06
CA ALA A 144 17.17 -13.17 34.85
C ALA A 144 16.71 -13.16 33.38
N LEU A 145 17.65 -13.13 32.42
CA LEU A 145 17.33 -13.21 30.99
C LEU A 145 16.58 -14.50 30.64
N ALA A 146 17.00 -15.65 31.18
CA ALA A 146 16.32 -16.92 30.89
C ALA A 146 14.86 -16.92 31.37
N ALA A 147 14.57 -16.25 32.51
CA ALA A 147 13.21 -16.11 33.04
C ALA A 147 12.30 -15.23 32.16
N LEU A 148 12.88 -14.30 31.40
CA LEU A 148 12.12 -13.43 30.51
C LEU A 148 11.65 -14.12 29.22
N ARG A 149 12.30 -15.22 28.88
CA ARG A 149 11.94 -16.01 27.70
C ARG A 149 10.83 -16.99 28.06
N ARG A 150 9.67 -16.82 27.45
CA ARG A 150 8.62 -17.82 27.50
C ARG A 150 8.89 -18.85 26.39
N GLN A 151 9.13 -20.10 26.75
CA GLN A 151 9.15 -21.18 25.76
C GLN A 151 7.73 -21.43 25.28
N ASN A 152 7.53 -21.34 23.99
CA ASN A 152 6.21 -21.48 23.41
C ASN A 152 6.09 -22.65 22.45
N THR A 153 4.85 -23.01 22.26
CA THR A 153 4.37 -23.88 21.19
C THR A 153 4.63 -23.23 19.84
N THR A 154 5.05 -23.99 18.87
CA THR A 154 5.21 -23.52 17.49
C THR A 154 3.86 -23.06 16.94
N TYR A 155 3.70 -21.80 16.62
CA TYR A 155 2.54 -21.34 15.87
C TYR A 155 2.67 -21.86 14.44
N ASN A 156 1.60 -22.43 13.94
CA ASN A 156 1.50 -22.92 12.58
C ASN A 156 0.21 -22.35 12.01
N ASP A 157 0.28 -21.11 11.59
CA ASP A 157 -0.87 -20.43 11.02
C ASP A 157 -0.97 -20.74 9.54
N LEU A 158 -2.11 -21.25 9.12
CA LEU A 158 -2.45 -21.44 7.73
C LEU A 158 -3.55 -20.47 7.33
N ASN A 159 -3.22 -19.52 6.48
CA ASN A 159 -4.19 -18.63 5.88
C ASN A 159 -4.50 -19.09 4.45
N VAL A 160 -5.77 -19.30 4.16
CA VAL A 160 -6.25 -19.68 2.83
C VAL A 160 -7.22 -18.61 2.35
N PHE A 161 -6.96 -18.08 1.18
CA PHE A 161 -7.82 -17.12 0.51
C PHE A 161 -8.25 -17.66 -0.84
N THR A 162 -9.56 -17.67 -1.12
CA THR A 162 -10.11 -18.10 -2.39
C THR A 162 -11.00 -17.03 -3.00
N THR A 163 -10.94 -16.91 -4.32
CA THR A 163 -11.83 -16.04 -5.08
C THR A 163 -12.37 -16.79 -6.28
N ALA A 164 -13.69 -16.78 -6.44
CA ALA A 164 -14.37 -17.24 -7.65
C ALA A 164 -15.10 -16.06 -8.28
N SER A 165 -14.97 -15.86 -9.59
CA SER A 165 -15.63 -14.76 -10.30
C SER A 165 -16.19 -15.22 -11.63
N ALA A 166 -17.28 -14.57 -12.06
CA ALA A 166 -17.85 -14.69 -13.39
C ALA A 166 -18.26 -13.30 -13.87
N ASN A 167 -18.03 -13.02 -15.15
CA ASN A 167 -18.38 -11.75 -15.75
C ASN A 167 -18.94 -11.91 -17.15
N VAL A 168 -19.79 -10.94 -17.53
CA VAL A 168 -20.28 -10.75 -18.87
C VAL A 168 -20.11 -9.30 -19.27
N ILE A 169 -19.54 -9.07 -20.46
CA ILE A 169 -19.36 -7.74 -21.03
C ILE A 169 -19.81 -7.80 -22.49
N ALA A 170 -20.64 -6.86 -22.88
CA ALA A 170 -21.02 -6.65 -24.27
C ALA A 170 -20.77 -5.20 -24.67
N ASP A 171 -20.10 -4.98 -25.79
CA ASP A 171 -19.88 -3.65 -26.32
C ASP A 171 -20.10 -3.60 -27.82
N GLY A 172 -20.58 -2.44 -28.29
CA GLY A 172 -20.83 -2.27 -29.70
C GLY A 172 -21.38 -0.91 -30.08
N PRO A 173 -21.61 -0.70 -31.40
CA PRO A 173 -22.25 0.50 -31.88
C PRO A 173 -23.74 0.50 -31.56
N LEU A 174 -24.30 1.61 -31.08
CA LEU A 174 -25.75 1.82 -30.96
C LEU A 174 -26.35 2.36 -32.26
N PHE A 175 -25.88 3.51 -32.69
CA PHE A 175 -26.26 4.11 -33.96
C PHE A 175 -25.21 5.14 -34.39
N SER A 176 -25.18 5.43 -35.70
CA SER A 176 -24.29 6.43 -36.27
C SER A 176 -25.09 7.70 -36.61
N TRP A 177 -24.47 8.82 -36.31
CA TRP A 177 -24.99 10.13 -36.64
C TRP A 177 -23.90 10.99 -37.31
N ARG A 178 -24.20 12.27 -37.61
CA ARG A 178 -23.28 13.17 -38.32
C ARG A 178 -21.88 13.33 -37.72
N ALA A 179 -21.75 13.16 -36.40
CA ALA A 179 -20.48 13.34 -35.72
C ALA A 179 -19.70 12.04 -35.52
N GLY A 180 -20.31 10.88 -35.79
CA GLY A 180 -19.68 9.57 -35.64
C GLY A 180 -20.64 8.52 -35.07
N THR A 181 -20.09 7.40 -34.62
CA THR A 181 -20.87 6.29 -34.09
C THR A 181 -20.90 6.37 -32.56
N ILE A 182 -22.10 6.43 -31.98
CA ILE A 182 -22.32 6.28 -30.56
C ILE A 182 -22.09 4.81 -30.20
N ARG A 183 -21.26 4.55 -29.18
CA ARG A 183 -20.95 3.20 -28.71
C ARG A 183 -21.42 3.02 -27.29
N LEU A 184 -21.88 1.83 -26.98
CA LEU A 184 -22.28 1.40 -25.64
C LEU A 184 -21.51 0.16 -25.22
N ALA A 185 -21.00 0.17 -23.98
CA ALA A 185 -20.58 -1.04 -23.28
C ALA A 185 -21.49 -1.26 -22.08
N VAL A 186 -21.90 -2.49 -21.85
CA VAL A 186 -22.64 -2.92 -20.65
C VAL A 186 -22.05 -4.21 -20.12
N GLY A 187 -22.10 -4.39 -18.83
CA GLY A 187 -21.58 -5.62 -18.24
C GLY A 187 -22.05 -5.85 -16.83
N GLY A 188 -21.80 -7.06 -16.35
CA GLY A 188 -22.03 -7.46 -14.98
C GLY A 188 -20.96 -8.41 -14.50
N GLU A 189 -20.73 -8.42 -13.20
CA GLU A 189 -19.76 -9.28 -12.53
C GLU A 189 -20.37 -9.85 -11.25
N PHE A 190 -20.05 -11.10 -11.00
CA PHE A 190 -20.30 -11.79 -9.74
C PHE A 190 -18.95 -12.26 -9.18
N ARG A 191 -18.70 -12.00 -7.90
CA ARG A 191 -17.48 -12.43 -7.21
C ARG A 191 -17.81 -12.94 -5.82
N HIS A 192 -17.24 -14.09 -5.51
CA HIS A 192 -17.28 -14.72 -4.19
C HIS A 192 -15.86 -14.79 -3.64
N GLU A 193 -15.65 -14.18 -2.50
CA GLU A 193 -14.39 -14.18 -1.75
C GLU A 193 -14.60 -14.97 -0.47
N HIS A 194 -13.64 -15.83 -0.15
CA HIS A 194 -13.65 -16.60 1.09
C HIS A 194 -12.25 -16.64 1.67
N SER A 195 -12.15 -16.41 2.97
CA SER A 195 -10.89 -16.50 3.75
C SER A 195 -11.10 -17.46 4.90
N ALA A 196 -10.20 -18.43 5.03
CA ALA A 196 -10.11 -19.30 6.17
C ALA A 196 -8.74 -19.14 6.84
N GLY A 197 -8.71 -18.75 8.10
CA GLY A 197 -7.54 -18.77 8.96
C GLY A 197 -7.61 -19.99 9.87
N ILE A 198 -6.58 -20.82 9.88
CA ILE A 198 -6.44 -21.92 10.82
C ILE A 198 -5.23 -21.57 11.70
N ASN A 199 -5.52 -21.00 12.85
CA ASN A 199 -4.54 -20.92 13.93
C ASN A 199 -4.69 -22.19 14.80
N ILE A 200 -3.59 -22.91 15.01
CA ILE A 200 -3.61 -24.14 15.83
C ILE A 200 -3.96 -23.85 17.30
N SER A 201 -3.80 -22.60 17.72
CA SER A 201 -4.07 -22.17 19.09
C SER A 201 -5.48 -21.62 19.34
N GLU A 202 -6.23 -21.24 18.29
CA GLU A 202 -7.52 -20.56 18.42
C GLU A 202 -8.50 -20.95 17.32
N ASN A 203 -9.78 -20.59 17.48
CA ASN A 203 -10.86 -20.94 16.58
C ASN A 203 -10.59 -20.58 15.12
N PRO A 204 -10.88 -21.45 14.14
CA PRO A 204 -10.75 -21.13 12.74
C PRO A 204 -11.69 -19.98 12.37
N GLU A 205 -11.14 -18.90 11.83
CA GLU A 205 -11.92 -17.78 11.33
C GLU A 205 -12.30 -18.04 9.86
N ASN A 206 -13.59 -18.12 9.59
CA ASN A 206 -14.12 -18.17 8.25
C ASN A 206 -14.82 -16.85 7.93
N ARG A 207 -14.50 -16.28 6.78
CA ARG A 207 -15.11 -15.04 6.29
C ARG A 207 -15.53 -15.22 4.84
N GLU A 208 -16.69 -14.70 4.51
CA GLU A 208 -17.23 -14.74 3.16
C GLU A 208 -17.73 -13.36 2.75
N ARG A 209 -17.53 -13.05 1.47
CA ARG A 209 -18.06 -11.85 0.83
C ARG A 209 -18.56 -12.18 -0.56
N LEU A 210 -19.77 -11.74 -0.85
CA LEU A 210 -20.34 -11.74 -2.19
C LEU A 210 -20.36 -10.32 -2.72
N ASP A 211 -19.87 -10.13 -3.94
CA ASP A 211 -19.97 -8.90 -4.69
C ASP A 211 -20.74 -9.15 -5.99
N ARG A 212 -21.73 -8.32 -6.26
CA ARG A 212 -22.52 -8.30 -7.49
C ARG A 212 -22.48 -6.91 -8.05
N SER A 213 -22.08 -6.79 -9.30
CA SER A 213 -22.00 -5.48 -9.94
C SER A 213 -22.56 -5.46 -11.34
N GLY A 214 -23.05 -4.29 -11.73
CA GLY A 214 -23.46 -3.99 -13.10
C GLY A 214 -22.96 -2.62 -13.52
N PHE A 215 -22.59 -2.47 -14.77
CA PHE A 215 -22.06 -1.23 -15.27
C PHE A 215 -22.46 -0.95 -16.71
N PHE A 216 -22.42 0.32 -17.08
CA PHE A 216 -22.53 0.78 -18.45
C PHE A 216 -21.50 1.89 -18.75
N GLU A 217 -21.13 2.02 -20.01
CA GLU A 217 -20.32 3.13 -20.53
C GLU A 217 -20.84 3.53 -21.91
N LEU A 218 -21.14 4.82 -22.08
CA LEU A 218 -21.61 5.41 -23.31
C LEU A 218 -20.56 6.38 -23.83
N ALA A 219 -20.08 6.18 -25.07
CA ALA A 219 -19.17 7.07 -25.79
C ALA A 219 -19.95 7.79 -26.88
N VAL A 220 -19.99 9.12 -26.83
CA VAL A 220 -20.79 9.98 -27.72
C VAL A 220 -19.87 10.98 -28.43
N PRO A 221 -19.58 10.78 -29.73
CA PRO A 221 -18.94 11.83 -30.52
C PRO A 221 -19.94 12.97 -30.77
N VAL A 222 -19.65 14.16 -30.23
CA VAL A 222 -20.52 15.36 -30.37
C VAL A 222 -20.18 16.17 -31.60
N VAL A 223 -18.88 16.32 -31.87
CA VAL A 223 -18.35 16.96 -33.05
C VAL A 223 -17.39 15.98 -33.72
N GLY A 224 -17.66 15.62 -34.96
CA GLY A 224 -16.78 14.76 -35.74
C GLY A 224 -15.57 15.50 -36.30
N ALA A 225 -14.47 14.78 -36.51
CA ALA A 225 -13.30 15.36 -37.17
C ALA A 225 -13.62 15.88 -38.55
N ARG A 226 -13.08 17.05 -38.90
CA ARG A 226 -13.17 17.55 -40.29
C ARG A 226 -12.40 16.62 -41.23
N SER A 227 -12.92 16.44 -42.43
CA SER A 227 -12.28 15.59 -43.45
C SER A 227 -10.80 15.96 -43.62
N GLY A 228 -9.92 14.98 -43.44
CA GLY A 228 -8.47 15.14 -43.56
C GLY A 228 -7.73 15.75 -42.36
N THR A 229 -8.41 16.02 -41.23
CA THR A 229 -7.78 16.53 -40.03
C THR A 229 -8.23 15.74 -38.78
N THR A 230 -7.43 15.74 -37.71
CA THR A 230 -7.81 15.23 -36.38
C THR A 230 -8.35 16.35 -35.47
N ALA A 231 -8.54 17.57 -36.04
CA ALA A 231 -9.05 18.73 -35.30
C ALA A 231 -10.59 18.78 -35.30
N ASP A 232 -11.13 19.65 -34.45
CA ASP A 232 -12.56 19.90 -34.26
C ASP A 232 -13.37 18.67 -33.74
N CYS A 233 -12.73 17.65 -33.17
CA CYS A 233 -13.46 16.55 -32.56
C CYS A 233 -13.71 16.79 -31.08
N LEU A 234 -14.97 16.54 -30.68
CA LEU A 234 -15.42 16.56 -29.28
C LEU A 234 -16.13 15.25 -28.99
N ASP A 235 -15.59 14.50 -28.03
CA ASP A 235 -16.15 13.26 -27.53
C ASP A 235 -16.57 13.45 -26.07
N LEU A 236 -17.75 12.94 -25.74
CA LEU A 236 -18.24 12.82 -24.37
C LEU A 236 -18.27 11.36 -23.96
N SER A 237 -17.98 11.08 -22.70
CA SER A 237 -18.17 9.78 -22.07
C SER A 237 -19.06 9.89 -20.84
N LEU A 238 -19.98 8.94 -20.69
CA LEU A 238 -20.84 8.79 -19.53
C LEU A 238 -20.80 7.34 -19.07
N ALA A 239 -20.45 7.09 -17.82
CA ALA A 239 -20.42 5.75 -17.28
C ALA A 239 -21.08 5.72 -15.90
N GLY A 240 -21.56 4.54 -15.52
CA GLY A 240 -22.08 4.28 -14.20
C GLY A 240 -21.85 2.82 -13.82
N ARG A 241 -21.47 2.61 -12.55
CA ARG A 241 -21.31 1.27 -11.98
C ARG A 241 -22.06 1.19 -10.67
N TYR A 242 -22.84 0.13 -10.52
CA TYR A 242 -23.50 -0.25 -9.28
C TYR A 242 -22.81 -1.50 -8.73
N ASP A 243 -22.43 -1.47 -7.46
CA ASP A 243 -21.83 -2.59 -6.74
C ASP A 243 -22.67 -2.88 -5.49
N SER A 244 -22.85 -4.16 -5.17
CA SER A 244 -23.58 -4.63 -3.99
C SER A 244 -22.78 -5.73 -3.30
N TYR A 245 -22.31 -5.42 -2.09
CA TYR A 245 -21.53 -6.31 -1.24
C TYR A 245 -22.41 -6.89 -0.13
N SER A 246 -22.22 -8.16 0.20
CA SER A 246 -22.98 -8.83 1.26
C SER A 246 -22.70 -8.25 2.67
N ASP A 247 -21.52 -7.66 2.89
CA ASP A 247 -21.02 -7.17 4.18
C ASP A 247 -20.88 -5.63 4.25
N ALA A 248 -20.82 -4.94 3.11
CA ALA A 248 -20.50 -3.52 3.05
C ALA A 248 -21.61 -2.65 2.43
N GLY A 249 -22.76 -3.26 2.07
CA GLY A 249 -23.85 -2.55 1.43
C GLY A 249 -23.64 -2.32 -0.06
N SER A 250 -24.29 -1.29 -0.62
CA SER A 250 -24.27 -1.02 -2.05
C SER A 250 -23.89 0.42 -2.35
N THR A 251 -23.40 0.66 -3.57
CA THR A 251 -22.98 1.97 -4.05
C THR A 251 -23.23 2.11 -5.54
N PHE A 252 -23.47 3.36 -5.97
CA PHE A 252 -23.51 3.73 -7.38
C PHE A 252 -22.48 4.81 -7.66
N ASN A 253 -21.63 4.57 -8.65
CA ASN A 253 -20.50 5.41 -8.99
C ASN A 253 -20.62 5.92 -10.43
N PRO A 254 -21.13 7.15 -10.64
CA PRO A 254 -21.17 7.80 -11.93
C PRO A 254 -19.81 8.38 -12.31
N LYS A 255 -19.55 8.44 -13.62
CA LYS A 255 -18.40 9.11 -14.22
C LYS A 255 -18.81 9.83 -15.50
N VAL A 256 -18.33 11.07 -15.67
CA VAL A 256 -18.52 11.88 -16.87
C VAL A 256 -17.16 12.37 -17.33
N GLY A 257 -16.92 12.33 -18.62
CA GLY A 257 -15.68 12.81 -19.21
C GLY A 257 -15.90 13.50 -20.56
N PHE A 258 -14.95 14.33 -20.94
CA PHE A 258 -14.87 14.90 -22.27
C PHE A 258 -13.44 14.89 -22.80
N SER A 259 -13.31 14.86 -24.11
CA SER A 259 -12.07 15.01 -24.85
C SER A 259 -12.35 15.92 -26.06
N TRP A 260 -11.71 17.09 -26.11
CA TRP A 260 -11.91 18.08 -27.17
C TRP A 260 -10.58 18.45 -27.79
N ARG A 261 -10.50 18.34 -29.11
CA ARG A 261 -9.33 18.72 -29.91
C ARG A 261 -9.71 19.88 -30.87
N PRO A 262 -9.72 21.13 -30.35
CA PRO A 262 -10.08 22.29 -31.20
C PRO A 262 -9.08 22.53 -32.32
N PHE A 263 -7.80 22.17 -32.12
CA PHE A 263 -6.72 22.31 -33.08
C PHE A 263 -5.82 21.07 -33.07
N PRO A 264 -5.09 20.76 -34.15
CA PRO A 264 -4.17 19.62 -34.17
C PRO A 264 -3.11 19.64 -33.05
N LEU A 265 -2.73 20.85 -32.63
CA LEU A 265 -1.75 21.10 -31.57
C LEU A 265 -2.27 20.78 -30.17
N ILE A 266 -3.56 21.00 -29.87
CA ILE A 266 -4.12 21.05 -28.54
C ILE A 266 -5.27 20.05 -28.39
N LYS A 267 -5.19 19.21 -27.35
CA LYS A 267 -6.31 18.41 -26.89
C LYS A 267 -6.61 18.76 -25.43
N LEU A 268 -7.83 19.18 -25.15
CA LEU A 268 -8.35 19.42 -23.81
C LEU A 268 -9.09 18.18 -23.33
N ARG A 269 -8.96 17.85 -22.07
CA ARG A 269 -9.66 16.72 -21.47
C ARG A 269 -10.08 17.03 -20.03
N GLY A 270 -11.19 16.45 -19.62
CA GLY A 270 -11.67 16.56 -18.25
C GLY A 270 -12.50 15.35 -17.87
N ASN A 271 -12.42 14.98 -16.60
CA ASN A 271 -13.20 13.91 -16.03
C ASN A 271 -13.69 14.32 -14.64
N TRP A 272 -14.90 13.89 -14.32
CA TRP A 272 -15.44 13.88 -12.98
C TRP A 272 -16.03 12.52 -12.70
N GLY A 273 -15.88 12.03 -11.49
CA GLY A 273 -16.51 10.79 -11.09
C GLY A 273 -16.41 10.53 -9.60
N THR A 274 -17.19 9.56 -9.16
CA THR A 274 -17.11 9.01 -7.81
C THR A 274 -16.54 7.60 -7.85
N SER A 275 -15.97 7.18 -6.73
CA SER A 275 -15.50 5.81 -6.51
C SER A 275 -15.72 5.42 -5.06
N PHE A 276 -15.65 4.12 -4.80
CA PHE A 276 -15.75 3.63 -3.45
C PHE A 276 -14.76 2.46 -3.25
N ARG A 277 -14.52 2.15 -1.98
CA ARG A 277 -13.77 0.96 -1.57
C ARG A 277 -14.50 0.33 -0.38
N ALA A 278 -14.85 -0.95 -0.51
CA ALA A 278 -15.37 -1.72 0.61
C ALA A 278 -14.33 -1.80 1.75
N PRO A 279 -14.75 -1.93 3.01
CA PRO A 279 -13.83 -2.19 4.11
C PRO A 279 -12.92 -3.39 3.79
N PRO A 280 -11.66 -3.37 4.25
CA PRO A 280 -10.77 -4.51 4.06
C PRO A 280 -11.45 -5.81 4.52
N PHE A 281 -11.32 -6.86 3.73
CA PHE A 281 -11.96 -8.15 4.01
C PHE A 281 -11.59 -8.70 5.41
N PHE A 282 -10.38 -8.40 5.88
CA PHE A 282 -9.93 -8.72 7.23
C PHE A 282 -10.82 -8.11 8.33
N PHE A 283 -11.47 -6.96 8.08
CA PHE A 283 -12.36 -6.28 9.03
C PHE A 283 -13.85 -6.61 8.83
N SER A 284 -14.19 -7.57 7.99
CA SER A 284 -15.60 -7.91 7.70
C SER A 284 -16.31 -8.65 8.85
N ASN A 285 -15.59 -9.13 9.86
CA ASN A 285 -16.18 -9.76 11.02
C ASN A 285 -16.77 -8.71 11.98
N ARG A 286 -18.09 -8.54 11.95
CA ARG A 286 -18.82 -7.58 12.80
C ARG A 286 -18.84 -7.93 14.28
N ASP A 287 -18.50 -9.17 14.63
CA ASP A 287 -18.49 -9.62 16.03
C ASP A 287 -17.16 -9.33 16.73
N GLN A 288 -16.15 -8.87 15.99
CA GLN A 288 -14.85 -8.53 16.54
C GLN A 288 -14.89 -7.14 17.19
N VAL A 289 -14.93 -7.10 18.51
CA VAL A 289 -15.00 -5.86 19.32
C VAL A 289 -13.63 -5.16 19.44
N GLY A 290 -12.59 -5.78 18.87
CA GLY A 290 -11.19 -5.40 19.06
C GLY A 290 -10.60 -6.05 20.31
N ASP A 291 -9.35 -5.72 20.59
CA ASP A 291 -8.61 -6.16 21.77
C ASP A 291 -8.27 -4.97 22.66
N ALA A 292 -8.10 -5.21 23.95
CA ALA A 292 -7.63 -4.19 24.88
C ALA A 292 -6.22 -4.55 25.39
N ALA A 293 -5.39 -3.55 25.58
CA ALA A 293 -4.06 -3.72 26.16
C ALA A 293 -3.77 -2.62 27.17
N ILE A 294 -3.05 -2.94 28.23
CA ILE A 294 -2.54 -1.94 29.16
C ILE A 294 -1.08 -1.67 28.82
N ALA A 295 -0.77 -0.41 28.54
CA ALA A 295 0.56 0.02 28.15
C ALA A 295 0.94 1.35 28.81
N ASP A 296 2.24 1.54 29.00
CA ASP A 296 2.79 2.83 29.39
C ASP A 296 3.04 3.66 28.13
N VAL A 297 2.49 4.88 28.11
CA VAL A 297 2.54 5.79 26.97
C VAL A 297 3.21 7.11 27.38
N ILE A 298 3.88 7.74 26.41
CA ILE A 298 4.48 9.07 26.61
C ILE A 298 3.36 10.09 26.78
N ASP A 299 3.37 10.78 27.91
CA ASP A 299 2.37 11.78 28.24
C ASP A 299 3.02 13.15 28.46
N PRO A 300 2.89 14.10 27.51
CA PRO A 300 3.45 15.44 27.67
C PRO A 300 2.90 16.23 28.86
N ARG A 301 1.74 15.81 29.42
CA ARG A 301 1.13 16.45 30.61
C ARG A 301 1.53 15.80 31.93
N SER A 302 2.18 14.66 31.88
CA SER A 302 2.60 13.96 33.10
C SER A 302 3.90 14.57 33.64
N PRO A 303 3.95 15.01 34.89
CA PRO A 303 5.18 15.51 35.49
C PRO A 303 6.22 14.40 35.72
N THR A 304 5.79 13.15 35.72
CA THR A 304 6.62 11.96 35.92
C THR A 304 6.98 11.25 34.61
N GLY A 305 6.57 11.80 33.43
CA GLY A 305 6.84 11.22 32.12
C GLY A 305 5.76 10.24 31.67
N PRO A 306 6.01 8.93 31.64
CA PRO A 306 5.03 7.96 31.11
C PRO A 306 3.77 7.87 31.96
N THR A 307 2.67 7.56 31.28
CA THR A 307 1.34 7.40 31.87
C THR A 307 0.80 6.02 31.50
N ARG A 308 0.26 5.29 32.49
CA ARG A 308 -0.39 4.00 32.24
C ARG A 308 -1.77 4.20 31.62
N ALA A 309 -1.98 3.61 30.46
CA ALA A 309 -3.20 3.75 29.70
C ALA A 309 -3.79 2.38 29.32
N LEU A 310 -5.13 2.35 29.21
CA LEU A 310 -5.89 1.24 28.64
C LEU A 310 -6.14 1.58 27.15
N LEU A 311 -5.48 0.87 26.28
CA LEU A 311 -5.59 1.03 24.84
C LEU A 311 -6.60 0.03 24.27
N ILE A 312 -7.49 0.50 23.40
CA ILE A 312 -8.40 -0.35 22.63
C ILE A 312 -7.90 -0.37 21.19
N VAL A 313 -7.65 -1.57 20.65
CA VAL A 313 -7.14 -1.78 19.29
C VAL A 313 -8.09 -2.68 18.49
N GLY A 314 -7.81 -2.88 17.19
CA GLY A 314 -8.66 -3.66 16.29
C GLY A 314 -9.59 -2.80 15.46
N PRO A 315 -10.53 -3.37 14.70
CA PRO A 315 -11.51 -2.62 13.91
C PRO A 315 -12.73 -2.21 14.73
N LEU A 316 -13.39 -1.11 14.32
CA LEU A 316 -14.77 -0.85 14.73
C LEU A 316 -15.72 -1.81 14.00
N PRO A 317 -16.79 -2.30 14.67
CA PRO A 317 -17.68 -3.32 14.10
C PRO A 317 -18.53 -2.84 12.92
N ASP A 318 -18.72 -1.53 12.76
CA ASP A 318 -19.61 -0.91 11.78
C ASP A 318 -18.87 -0.03 10.76
N LEU A 319 -17.67 -0.44 10.37
CA LEU A 319 -16.91 0.22 9.31
C LEU A 319 -17.75 0.35 8.04
N LYS A 320 -17.78 1.57 7.50
CA LYS A 320 -18.51 1.90 6.27
C LYS A 320 -17.56 1.90 5.07
N PRO A 321 -18.06 1.71 3.85
CA PRO A 321 -17.25 1.92 2.66
C PRO A 321 -16.61 3.30 2.64
N GLU A 322 -15.39 3.34 2.18
CA GLU A 322 -14.67 4.57 1.86
C GLU A 322 -15.19 5.10 0.52
N THR A 323 -15.31 6.40 0.37
CA THR A 323 -15.78 7.02 -0.87
C THR A 323 -14.81 8.09 -1.33
N ALA A 324 -14.71 8.27 -2.64
CA ALA A 324 -13.95 9.38 -3.20
C ALA A 324 -14.71 10.06 -4.32
N ARG A 325 -14.54 11.37 -4.42
CA ARG A 325 -14.94 12.19 -5.54
C ARG A 325 -13.69 12.79 -6.15
N ALA A 326 -13.50 12.56 -7.43
CA ALA A 326 -12.32 13.05 -8.13
C ALA A 326 -12.74 13.82 -9.39
N TRP A 327 -12.02 14.89 -9.69
CA TRP A 327 -12.08 15.51 -10.99
C TRP A 327 -10.69 15.86 -11.50
N THR A 328 -10.54 15.83 -12.82
CA THR A 328 -9.28 16.17 -13.48
C THR A 328 -9.55 17.10 -14.65
N ALA A 329 -8.63 18.00 -14.90
CA ALA A 329 -8.61 18.83 -16.09
C ALA A 329 -7.21 18.81 -16.69
N GLY A 330 -7.10 18.59 -17.98
CA GLY A 330 -5.78 18.44 -18.62
C GLY A 330 -5.72 19.02 -20.02
N VAL A 331 -4.48 19.30 -20.43
CA VAL A 331 -4.13 19.72 -21.79
C VAL A 331 -2.99 18.87 -22.31
N ASP A 332 -3.17 18.34 -23.52
CA ASP A 332 -2.13 17.63 -24.26
C ASP A 332 -1.70 18.50 -25.44
N LEU A 333 -0.40 18.76 -25.54
CA LEU A 333 0.22 19.56 -26.57
C LEU A 333 1.06 18.67 -27.49
N THR A 334 0.75 18.66 -28.79
CA THR A 334 1.48 17.91 -29.82
C THR A 334 1.80 18.82 -31.00
N PRO A 335 2.84 19.70 -30.88
CA PRO A 335 3.16 20.69 -31.90
C PRO A 335 3.55 20.03 -33.23
N PRO A 336 2.88 20.31 -34.33
CA PRO A 336 3.24 19.72 -35.63
C PRO A 336 4.65 20.10 -36.12
N ALA A 337 5.15 21.26 -35.67
CA ALA A 337 6.49 21.75 -36.00
C ALA A 337 7.62 20.98 -35.32
N ILE A 338 7.33 20.34 -34.19
CA ILE A 338 8.29 19.53 -33.44
C ILE A 338 7.83 18.07 -33.51
N GLN A 339 8.35 17.35 -34.50
CA GLN A 339 7.95 15.95 -34.70
C GLN A 339 8.25 15.12 -33.48
N LYS A 340 7.31 14.22 -33.11
CA LYS A 340 7.44 13.29 -32.02
C LYS A 340 7.68 13.93 -30.62
N PHE A 341 7.17 15.13 -30.41
CA PHE A 341 7.10 15.79 -29.12
C PHE A 341 5.67 15.73 -28.59
N SER A 342 5.52 15.43 -27.31
CA SER A 342 4.27 15.56 -26.58
C SER A 342 4.48 16.09 -25.17
N LEU A 343 3.60 16.99 -24.75
CA LEU A 343 3.53 17.48 -23.37
C LEU A 343 2.08 17.34 -22.89
N SER A 344 1.89 16.62 -21.78
CA SER A 344 0.61 16.46 -21.11
C SER A 344 0.69 17.07 -19.72
N LEU A 345 -0.21 18.00 -19.42
CA LEU A 345 -0.39 18.57 -18.08
C LEU A 345 -1.78 18.23 -17.58
N THR A 346 -1.89 17.75 -16.35
CA THR A 346 -3.16 17.36 -15.74
C THR A 346 -3.22 17.87 -14.29
N TYR A 347 -4.16 18.75 -14.02
CA TYR A 347 -4.56 19.06 -12.65
C TYR A 347 -5.52 17.99 -12.13
N PHE A 348 -5.38 17.59 -10.87
CA PHE A 348 -6.27 16.67 -10.19
C PHE A 348 -6.70 17.22 -8.82
N ASP A 349 -7.95 16.91 -8.44
CA ASP A 349 -8.51 17.18 -7.11
C ASP A 349 -9.28 15.93 -6.67
N ILE A 350 -8.88 15.36 -5.55
CA ILE A 350 -9.45 14.13 -4.99
C ILE A 350 -9.90 14.42 -3.57
N ASP A 351 -11.20 14.30 -3.32
CA ASP A 351 -11.82 14.39 -2.01
C ASP A 351 -12.20 12.97 -1.55
N TYR A 352 -11.43 12.44 -0.62
CA TYR A 352 -11.56 11.09 -0.10
C TYR A 352 -12.18 11.13 1.29
N GLN A 353 -13.30 10.45 1.47
CA GLN A 353 -14.09 10.48 2.68
C GLN A 353 -14.19 9.10 3.31
N GLY A 354 -14.19 9.05 4.63
CA GLY A 354 -14.32 7.81 5.37
C GLY A 354 -13.14 6.84 5.19
N LYS A 355 -11.93 7.35 4.89
CA LYS A 355 -10.73 6.48 4.80
C LYS A 355 -10.58 5.66 6.06
N ILE A 356 -10.53 4.33 5.91
CA ILE A 356 -10.37 3.41 7.04
C ILE A 356 -8.89 3.38 7.43
N GLN A 357 -8.59 3.88 8.62
CA GLN A 357 -7.23 4.01 9.11
C GLN A 357 -7.20 3.97 10.63
N HIS A 358 -6.06 3.61 11.19
CA HIS A 358 -5.74 3.85 12.59
C HIS A 358 -5.68 5.38 12.84
N PRO A 359 -6.33 5.89 13.89
CA PRO A 359 -6.55 7.34 14.03
C PRO A 359 -5.31 8.14 14.46
N GLY A 360 -4.33 7.52 15.08
CA GLY A 360 -3.19 8.21 15.68
C GLY A 360 -1.86 7.56 15.40
N PRO A 361 -0.80 8.10 16.00
CA PRO A 361 0.51 7.47 15.97
C PRO A 361 0.49 6.15 16.72
N GLU A 362 1.56 5.38 16.59
CA GLU A 362 1.72 4.15 17.35
C GLU A 362 1.60 4.39 18.86
N THR A 363 1.21 3.35 19.59
CA THR A 363 0.78 3.38 20.98
C THR A 363 1.56 4.29 21.94
N PRO A 364 2.91 4.29 21.98
CA PRO A 364 3.60 5.12 22.97
C PRO A 364 3.43 6.61 22.75
N PHE A 365 3.08 7.05 21.55
CA PHE A 365 2.98 8.45 21.17
C PHE A 365 1.54 8.97 21.06
N PHE A 366 0.54 8.17 21.40
CA PHE A 366 -0.87 8.53 21.21
C PHE A 366 -1.24 9.83 21.92
N LEU A 367 -0.78 10.03 23.16
CA LEU A 367 -1.04 11.25 23.94
C LEU A 367 -0.23 12.47 23.49
N THR A 368 0.82 12.29 22.68
CA THR A 368 1.56 13.42 22.11
C THR A 368 0.75 14.20 21.07
N GLN A 369 -0.29 13.55 20.51
CA GLN A 369 -1.22 14.17 19.55
C GLN A 369 -2.61 14.39 20.14
N GLU A 370 -2.72 14.62 21.45
CA GLU A 370 -4.00 14.73 22.15
C GLU A 370 -4.94 15.79 21.56
N ALA A 371 -4.43 16.92 21.08
CA ALA A 371 -5.25 17.96 20.45
C ALA A 371 -6.01 17.43 19.20
N GLN A 372 -5.43 16.47 18.49
CA GLN A 372 -6.01 15.85 17.29
C GLN A 372 -6.95 14.69 17.63
N LEU A 373 -6.66 14.01 18.73
CA LEU A 373 -7.29 12.75 19.16
C LEU A 373 -8.21 12.93 20.37
N ALA A 374 -8.52 14.19 20.76
CA ALA A 374 -9.24 14.48 22.00
C ALA A 374 -10.56 13.69 22.17
N SER A 375 -11.30 13.47 21.07
CA SER A 375 -12.54 12.67 21.09
C SER A 375 -12.31 11.16 21.30
N LEU A 376 -11.07 10.69 21.23
CA LEU A 376 -10.66 9.29 21.34
C LEU A 376 -9.92 9.02 22.66
N ILE A 377 -9.80 10.03 23.53
CA ILE A 377 -9.06 9.97 24.77
C ILE A 377 -9.99 10.28 25.94
N ILE A 378 -10.03 9.40 26.90
CA ILE A 378 -10.70 9.63 28.19
C ILE A 378 -9.60 9.74 29.25
N ARG A 379 -9.36 10.95 29.76
CA ARG A 379 -8.44 11.21 30.86
C ARG A 379 -9.12 10.92 32.20
N ASN A 380 -8.35 10.37 33.15
CA ASN A 380 -8.83 10.03 34.49
C ASN A 380 -10.15 9.24 34.47
N PRO A 381 -10.20 8.10 33.77
CA PRO A 381 -11.42 7.33 33.63
C PRO A 381 -11.94 6.85 34.97
N THR A 382 -13.25 6.79 35.11
CA THR A 382 -13.87 6.17 36.27
C THR A 382 -13.69 4.64 36.23
N LYS A 383 -13.78 3.97 37.38
CA LYS A 383 -13.73 2.50 37.46
C LYS A 383 -14.78 1.86 36.54
N ALA A 384 -15.98 2.42 36.48
CA ALA A 384 -17.04 1.93 35.61
C ALA A 384 -16.67 2.01 34.11
N GLN A 385 -15.95 3.05 33.68
CA GLN A 385 -15.47 3.18 32.30
C GLN A 385 -14.38 2.15 31.98
N ILE A 386 -13.46 1.90 32.93
CA ILE A 386 -12.43 0.86 32.79
C ILE A 386 -13.08 -0.51 32.69
N ASP A 387 -14.00 -0.84 33.64
CA ASP A 387 -14.69 -2.12 33.67
C ASP A 387 -15.54 -2.36 32.42
N ALA A 388 -16.13 -1.31 31.86
CA ALA A 388 -16.91 -1.40 30.63
C ALA A 388 -16.04 -1.81 29.42
N VAL A 389 -14.77 -1.43 29.38
CA VAL A 389 -13.83 -1.89 28.35
C VAL A 389 -13.37 -3.33 28.67
N CYS A 390 -12.89 -3.57 29.88
CA CYS A 390 -12.27 -4.84 30.26
C CYS A 390 -13.24 -6.03 30.26
N THR A 391 -14.56 -5.80 30.43
CA THR A 391 -15.57 -6.87 30.34
C THR A 391 -16.02 -7.17 28.92
N LYS A 392 -15.94 -6.20 28.00
CA LYS A 392 -16.43 -6.35 26.63
C LYS A 392 -15.33 -6.71 25.63
N THR A 393 -14.08 -6.44 25.97
CA THR A 393 -12.95 -6.52 25.06
C THR A 393 -11.93 -7.49 25.64
N PRO A 394 -11.46 -8.52 24.92
CA PRO A 394 -10.40 -9.39 25.37
C PRO A 394 -9.17 -8.57 25.79
N LEU A 395 -8.63 -8.84 26.96
CA LEU A 395 -7.46 -8.13 27.47
C LEU A 395 -6.19 -8.85 27.04
N PHE A 396 -5.40 -8.19 26.24
CA PHE A 396 -4.10 -8.66 25.78
C PHE A 396 -2.99 -8.03 26.63
N GLY A 397 -2.72 -8.62 27.77
CA GLY A 397 -1.70 -8.17 28.72
C GLY A 397 -2.17 -7.10 29.72
N GLY A 398 -1.62 -7.15 30.92
CA GLY A 398 -1.93 -6.24 32.03
C GLY A 398 -3.12 -6.68 32.89
N ASP A 399 -3.46 -5.85 33.87
CA ASP A 399 -4.57 -6.05 34.82
C ASP A 399 -5.38 -4.76 34.96
N CYS A 400 -6.67 -4.84 34.68
CA CYS A 400 -7.63 -3.72 34.77
C CYS A 400 -7.84 -3.20 36.22
N ASN A 401 -7.34 -3.88 37.21
CA ASN A 401 -7.38 -3.41 38.59
C ASN A 401 -6.22 -2.46 38.94
N GLN A 402 -5.25 -2.30 38.02
CA GLN A 402 -4.18 -1.33 38.21
C GLN A 402 -4.70 0.10 38.00
N PRO A 403 -4.02 1.12 38.56
CA PRO A 403 -4.33 2.51 38.27
C PRO A 403 -4.16 2.82 36.78
N ILE A 404 -5.23 3.23 36.12
CA ILE A 404 -5.26 3.62 34.71
C ILE A 404 -5.59 5.10 34.63
N ALA A 405 -4.70 5.90 34.05
CA ALA A 405 -4.84 7.33 33.96
C ALA A 405 -5.49 7.80 32.65
N ALA A 406 -5.56 6.96 31.62
CA ALA A 406 -6.25 7.27 30.38
C ALA A 406 -6.81 6.01 29.70
N ILE A 407 -7.93 6.16 28.97
CA ILE A 407 -8.40 5.18 27.98
C ILE A 407 -8.15 5.81 26.59
N LEU A 408 -7.54 5.04 25.70
CA LEU A 408 -7.15 5.46 24.35
C LEU A 408 -7.85 4.56 23.32
N ASP A 409 -8.74 5.13 22.51
CA ASP A 409 -9.43 4.38 21.46
C ASP A 409 -8.66 4.45 20.14
N GLY A 410 -7.74 3.52 19.93
CA GLY A 410 -6.91 3.35 18.74
C GLY A 410 -7.52 2.45 17.67
N ARG A 411 -8.80 2.10 17.73
CA ARG A 411 -9.42 1.21 16.74
C ARG A 411 -9.46 1.80 15.35
N TRP A 412 -9.27 0.95 14.36
CA TRP A 412 -9.47 1.30 12.96
C TRP A 412 -10.88 1.84 12.74
N ARG A 413 -10.98 2.98 12.09
CA ARG A 413 -12.22 3.70 11.89
C ARG A 413 -12.23 4.47 10.58
N ASN A 414 -13.41 4.85 10.12
CA ASN A 414 -13.54 5.79 9.03
C ASN A 414 -13.08 7.19 9.50
N LEU A 415 -12.03 7.73 8.89
CA LEU A 415 -11.61 9.12 9.11
C LEU A 415 -12.60 10.08 8.46
N THR A 416 -12.60 11.34 8.87
CA THR A 416 -13.53 12.33 8.33
C THR A 416 -13.21 12.64 6.87
N SER A 417 -11.99 13.05 6.54
CA SER A 417 -11.61 13.38 5.17
C SER A 417 -10.11 13.31 4.92
N LEU A 418 -9.76 13.06 3.66
CA LEU A 418 -8.42 13.23 3.10
C LEU A 418 -8.57 13.90 1.73
N LYS A 419 -8.12 15.14 1.57
CA LYS A 419 -8.15 15.86 0.31
C LYS A 419 -6.76 15.97 -0.28
N THR A 420 -6.62 15.68 -1.57
CA THR A 420 -5.34 15.77 -2.28
C THR A 420 -5.52 16.52 -3.60
N GLN A 421 -4.66 17.50 -3.87
CA GLN A 421 -4.64 18.29 -5.10
C GLN A 421 -3.23 18.37 -5.66
N GLY A 422 -3.12 18.39 -6.99
CA GLY A 422 -1.81 18.49 -7.61
C GLY A 422 -1.85 18.64 -9.13
N VAL A 423 -0.67 18.65 -9.70
CA VAL A 423 -0.46 18.70 -11.16
C VAL A 423 0.50 17.59 -11.56
N ASP A 424 0.09 16.77 -12.51
CA ASP A 424 0.95 15.83 -13.20
C ASP A 424 1.42 16.43 -14.53
N ALA A 425 2.69 16.24 -14.84
CA ALA A 425 3.31 16.62 -16.09
C ALA A 425 4.02 15.42 -16.72
N VAL A 426 3.74 15.17 -18.01
CA VAL A 426 4.43 14.15 -18.80
C VAL A 426 4.94 14.81 -20.08
N LEU A 427 6.26 14.72 -20.29
CA LEU A 427 6.92 15.21 -21.50
C LEU A 427 7.62 14.04 -22.18
N ASP A 428 7.31 13.81 -23.45
CA ASP A 428 7.97 12.82 -24.28
C ASP A 428 8.59 13.47 -25.52
N TYR A 429 9.79 13.02 -25.86
CA TYR A 429 10.47 13.46 -27.07
C TYR A 429 11.26 12.32 -27.71
N PHE A 430 11.09 12.15 -29.01
CA PHE A 430 11.80 11.14 -29.80
C PHE A 430 12.59 11.82 -30.92
N LEU A 431 13.84 11.44 -31.04
CA LEU A 431 14.75 11.95 -32.05
C LEU A 431 15.38 10.80 -32.82
N ASP A 432 15.20 10.81 -34.15
CA ASP A 432 15.89 9.91 -35.06
C ASP A 432 17.13 10.62 -35.61
N THR A 433 18.31 10.08 -35.34
CA THR A 433 19.60 10.63 -35.79
C THR A 433 20.40 9.61 -36.59
N ALA A 434 21.42 10.05 -37.30
CA ALA A 434 22.36 9.16 -38.00
C ALA A 434 23.12 8.22 -37.03
N TRP A 435 23.24 8.61 -35.76
CA TRP A 435 23.92 7.83 -34.69
C TRP A 435 22.96 7.13 -33.76
N GLY A 436 21.71 6.93 -34.20
CA GLY A 436 20.73 6.13 -33.47
C GLY A 436 19.46 6.88 -33.12
N LYS A 437 18.55 6.13 -32.50
CA LYS A 437 17.29 6.66 -32.01
C LYS A 437 17.43 7.04 -30.54
N VAL A 438 17.03 8.25 -30.21
CA VAL A 438 17.01 8.77 -28.85
C VAL A 438 15.56 8.97 -28.44
N SER A 439 15.17 8.46 -27.28
CA SER A 439 13.90 8.80 -26.67
C SER A 439 14.13 9.32 -25.26
N SER A 440 13.42 10.39 -24.90
CA SER A 440 13.42 10.93 -23.56
C SER A 440 12.00 11.08 -23.05
N SER A 441 11.78 10.77 -21.77
CA SER A 441 10.54 11.09 -21.08
C SER A 441 10.84 11.70 -19.72
N LEU A 442 10.05 12.69 -19.33
CA LEU A 442 10.06 13.27 -18.01
C LEU A 442 8.65 13.22 -17.45
N ASN A 443 8.49 12.51 -16.34
CA ASN A 443 7.25 12.41 -15.59
C ASN A 443 7.43 13.14 -14.27
N GLY A 444 6.52 14.01 -13.93
CA GLY A 444 6.57 14.77 -12.69
C GLY A 444 5.20 14.92 -12.07
N THR A 445 5.17 14.86 -10.74
CA THR A 445 4.00 15.20 -9.93
C THR A 445 4.37 16.32 -8.98
N TYR A 446 3.59 17.39 -9.01
CA TYR A 446 3.64 18.45 -8.03
C TYR A 446 2.39 18.40 -7.17
N THR A 447 2.52 17.94 -5.92
CA THR A 447 1.44 17.90 -4.93
C THR A 447 1.30 19.30 -4.33
N ILE A 448 0.19 19.96 -4.60
CA ILE A 448 -0.10 21.32 -4.11
C ILE A 448 -0.56 21.26 -2.65
N ASP A 449 -1.39 20.27 -2.32
CA ASP A 449 -2.09 20.20 -1.05
C ASP A 449 -2.49 18.75 -0.73
N GLN A 450 -2.29 18.34 0.52
CA GLN A 450 -2.80 17.07 1.06
C GLN A 450 -3.27 17.27 2.49
N ARG A 451 -4.57 17.48 2.66
CA ARG A 451 -5.18 17.77 3.95
C ARG A 451 -5.91 16.58 4.51
N GLN A 452 -5.67 16.30 5.79
CA GLN A 452 -6.34 15.25 6.53
C GLN A 452 -7.07 15.82 7.75
N GLN A 453 -8.27 15.30 7.99
CA GLN A 453 -9.03 15.50 9.23
C GLN A 453 -9.39 14.13 9.81
N ILE A 454 -8.97 13.85 11.05
CA ILE A 454 -9.12 12.54 11.68
C ILE A 454 -10.53 12.33 12.21
N THR A 455 -11.07 13.33 12.94
CA THR A 455 -12.46 13.33 13.44
C THR A 455 -13.15 14.64 13.07
N PRO A 456 -14.49 14.73 13.10
CA PRO A 456 -15.20 15.97 12.75
C PRO A 456 -14.79 17.19 13.58
N THR A 457 -14.29 16.98 14.79
CA THR A 457 -13.85 18.03 15.72
C THR A 457 -12.35 18.25 15.73
N ALA A 458 -11.57 17.38 15.06
CA ALA A 458 -10.13 17.53 14.96
C ALA A 458 -9.73 18.66 13.99
N PRO A 459 -8.62 19.35 14.24
CA PRO A 459 -8.08 20.30 13.28
C PRO A 459 -7.68 19.59 11.98
N VAL A 460 -7.68 20.36 10.89
CA VAL A 460 -7.20 19.91 9.58
C VAL A 460 -5.68 20.08 9.52
N PHE A 461 -4.99 19.03 9.05
CA PHE A 461 -3.53 19.01 8.89
C PHE A 461 -3.15 18.97 7.42
N ASP A 462 -2.15 19.77 7.06
CA ASP A 462 -1.44 19.64 5.78
C ASP A 462 -0.32 18.61 5.96
N LEU A 463 -0.37 17.57 5.14
CA LEU A 463 0.55 16.43 5.17
C LEU A 463 1.63 16.51 4.09
N VAL A 464 1.56 17.47 3.15
CA VAL A 464 2.58 17.65 2.11
C VAL A 464 3.93 17.94 2.74
N ASP A 465 4.98 17.38 2.18
CA ASP A 465 6.35 17.54 2.67
C ASP A 465 6.54 17.11 4.13
N THR A 466 5.83 16.05 4.56
CA THR A 466 6.04 15.43 5.88
C THR A 466 6.38 13.94 5.77
N VAL A 467 7.07 13.40 6.77
CA VAL A 467 7.43 11.97 6.83
C VAL A 467 6.21 11.09 6.65
N GLY A 468 6.34 10.03 5.83
CA GLY A 468 5.27 9.09 5.52
C GLY A 468 4.24 9.59 4.52
N ASN A 469 4.36 10.82 4.04
CA ASN A 469 3.46 11.47 3.10
C ASN A 469 4.20 11.92 1.83
N PRO A 470 3.49 12.24 0.73
CA PRO A 470 4.13 12.67 -0.50
C PRO A 470 4.93 13.98 -0.32
N PRO A 471 6.15 14.05 -0.85
CA PRO A 471 6.82 15.33 -1.04
C PRO A 471 6.09 16.15 -2.12
N SER A 472 6.22 17.47 -2.06
CA SER A 472 5.61 18.37 -3.04
C SER A 472 6.06 18.10 -4.47
N LEU A 473 7.30 17.63 -4.67
CA LEU A 473 7.83 17.34 -6.01
C LEU A 473 8.44 15.95 -6.11
N ARG A 474 7.94 15.17 -7.07
CA ARG A 474 8.55 13.91 -7.54
C ARG A 474 8.78 13.98 -9.04
N LEU A 475 9.98 13.54 -9.50
CA LEU A 475 10.32 13.48 -10.92
C LEU A 475 10.93 12.13 -11.26
N VAL A 476 10.59 11.62 -12.45
CA VAL A 476 11.23 10.46 -13.05
C VAL A 476 11.59 10.82 -14.49
N GLY A 477 12.88 10.91 -14.76
CA GLY A 477 13.43 11.16 -16.08
C GLY A 477 14.00 9.90 -16.71
N ASN A 478 13.65 9.60 -17.95
CA ASN A 478 14.19 8.49 -18.72
C ASN A 478 14.86 9.01 -19.97
N LEU A 479 16.04 8.51 -20.27
CA LEU A 479 16.75 8.71 -21.52
C LEU A 479 17.15 7.36 -22.09
N SER A 480 16.73 7.07 -23.31
CA SER A 480 17.07 5.84 -24.00
C SER A 480 17.72 6.15 -25.34
N TRP A 481 18.80 5.46 -25.65
CA TRP A 481 19.48 5.50 -26.94
C TRP A 481 19.55 4.09 -27.53
N SER A 482 19.31 3.96 -28.83
CA SER A 482 19.41 2.67 -29.51
C SER A 482 20.07 2.78 -30.88
N LEU A 483 21.00 1.88 -31.17
CA LEU A 483 21.70 1.78 -32.46
C LEU A 483 22.21 0.35 -32.69
N ARG A 484 21.92 -0.24 -33.85
CA ARG A 484 22.50 -1.51 -34.33
C ARG A 484 22.51 -2.63 -33.26
N GLY A 485 21.37 -2.87 -32.62
CA GLY A 485 21.23 -3.89 -31.58
C GLY A 485 21.56 -3.42 -30.17
N TRP A 486 22.31 -2.34 -29.99
CA TRP A 486 22.54 -1.71 -28.68
C TRP A 486 21.34 -0.92 -28.20
N THR A 487 21.08 -0.99 -26.92
CA THR A 487 20.15 -0.12 -26.21
C THR A 487 20.79 0.30 -24.90
N VAL A 488 20.86 1.61 -24.66
CA VAL A 488 21.32 2.17 -23.37
C VAL A 488 20.18 3.01 -22.82
N GLN A 489 19.80 2.73 -21.59
CA GLN A 489 18.74 3.49 -20.90
C GLN A 489 19.26 3.96 -19.55
N THR A 490 18.98 5.22 -19.25
CA THR A 490 19.23 5.84 -17.96
C THR A 490 17.91 6.30 -17.38
N THR A 491 17.63 5.98 -16.12
CA THR A 491 16.49 6.47 -15.36
C THR A 491 17.00 7.28 -14.17
N VAL A 492 16.50 8.50 -14.01
CA VAL A 492 16.80 9.36 -12.86
C VAL A 492 15.52 9.52 -12.05
N ASN A 493 15.55 9.11 -10.79
CA ASN A 493 14.44 9.24 -9.86
C ASN A 493 14.78 10.35 -8.85
N TYR A 494 13.91 11.34 -8.72
CA TYR A 494 14.06 12.45 -7.79
C TYR A 494 12.86 12.54 -6.85
N THR A 495 13.13 12.58 -5.55
CA THR A 495 12.16 12.82 -4.47
C THR A 495 12.55 14.12 -3.77
N GLY A 496 11.64 15.08 -3.69
CA GLY A 496 11.85 16.38 -3.04
C GLY A 496 12.18 16.28 -1.56
N ALA A 497 12.72 17.36 -1.00
CA ALA A 497 12.98 17.46 0.43
C ALA A 497 11.67 17.64 1.22
N TYR A 498 11.63 17.14 2.46
CA TYR A 498 10.46 17.23 3.33
C TYR A 498 10.87 17.41 4.80
N ARG A 499 9.93 17.39 5.72
CA ARG A 499 10.18 17.64 7.15
C ARG A 499 9.83 16.41 7.99
N ASP A 500 10.62 16.21 9.02
CA ASP A 500 10.37 15.26 10.09
C ASP A 500 9.81 16.02 11.30
N PRO A 501 8.48 16.06 11.50
CA PRO A 501 7.85 16.74 12.62
C PRO A 501 7.99 15.98 13.94
N GLY A 502 8.40 14.70 13.91
CA GLY A 502 8.65 13.88 15.10
C GLY A 502 9.94 14.25 15.82
N SER A 503 10.82 15.02 15.20
CA SER A 503 12.04 15.56 15.80
C SER A 503 11.76 16.91 16.47
N ALA A 504 12.41 17.19 17.59
CA ALA A 504 12.32 18.48 18.28
C ALA A 504 13.70 19.15 18.35
N PRO A 505 13.97 20.27 17.61
CA PRO A 505 13.08 20.92 16.64
C PRO A 505 12.83 20.06 15.39
N ALA A 506 11.73 20.36 14.67
CA ALA A 506 11.40 19.68 13.43
C ALA A 506 12.59 19.69 12.45
N ARG A 507 12.98 18.52 11.96
CA ARG A 507 14.17 18.34 11.13
C ARG A 507 13.82 18.39 9.64
N ARG A 508 14.67 19.02 8.84
CA ARG A 508 14.62 18.88 7.39
C ARG A 508 15.22 17.54 6.97
N VAL A 509 14.53 16.84 6.09
CA VAL A 509 14.98 15.66 5.38
C VAL A 509 15.35 16.09 3.96
N ASP A 510 16.58 15.82 3.54
CA ASP A 510 17.08 16.26 2.24
C ASP A 510 16.40 15.49 1.08
N SER A 511 16.46 16.08 -0.10
CA SER A 511 16.00 15.39 -1.33
C SER A 511 16.86 14.16 -1.62
N TRP A 512 16.23 13.17 -2.27
CA TRP A 512 16.88 11.93 -2.62
C TRP A 512 16.83 11.69 -4.12
N THR A 513 18.00 11.39 -4.72
CA THR A 513 18.12 11.16 -6.15
C THR A 513 18.85 9.84 -6.40
N THR A 514 18.26 8.95 -7.20
CA THR A 514 18.90 7.73 -7.66
C THR A 514 19.01 7.71 -9.18
N VAL A 515 20.01 7.01 -9.69
CA VAL A 515 20.23 6.83 -11.13
C VAL A 515 20.34 5.34 -11.41
N ASP A 516 19.51 4.85 -12.34
CA ASP A 516 19.52 3.49 -12.80
C ASP A 516 20.04 3.45 -14.24
N LEU A 517 20.83 2.42 -14.59
CA LEU A 517 21.38 2.21 -15.90
C LEU A 517 20.98 0.82 -16.43
N ASN A 518 20.64 0.76 -17.70
CA ASN A 518 20.41 -0.51 -18.39
C ASN A 518 21.13 -0.47 -19.73
N ILE A 519 21.95 -1.48 -20.00
CA ILE A 519 22.69 -1.66 -21.27
C ILE A 519 22.27 -2.99 -21.84
N GLY A 520 21.62 -2.97 -22.98
CA GLY A 520 21.16 -4.15 -23.71
C GLY A 520 21.87 -4.31 -25.05
N TYR A 521 22.12 -5.54 -25.43
CA TYR A 521 22.54 -5.87 -26.78
C TYR A 521 21.73 -7.03 -27.33
N ARG A 522 21.18 -6.86 -28.53
CA ARG A 522 20.47 -7.89 -29.25
C ARG A 522 21.31 -8.36 -30.43
N PHE A 523 21.59 -9.64 -30.44
CA PHE A 523 22.31 -10.31 -31.52
C PHE A 523 21.31 -10.59 -32.66
N ASP A 524 21.20 -9.64 -33.60
CA ASP A 524 20.34 -9.74 -34.78
C ASP A 524 21.12 -10.40 -35.92
N GLY A 525 20.64 -11.53 -36.40
CA GLY A 525 21.14 -12.18 -37.60
C GLY A 525 22.22 -13.27 -37.36
N GLY A 526 22.27 -14.23 -38.27
CA GLY A 526 23.18 -15.36 -38.30
C GLY A 526 22.56 -16.69 -37.87
N SER A 527 23.13 -17.78 -38.34
CA SER A 527 22.75 -19.16 -37.99
C SER A 527 23.50 -19.71 -36.76
N GLY A 528 24.15 -18.82 -35.98
CA GLY A 528 24.95 -19.22 -34.82
C GLY A 528 24.14 -19.36 -33.53
N TRP A 529 24.72 -19.94 -32.50
CA TRP A 529 24.10 -20.15 -31.20
C TRP A 529 23.66 -18.83 -30.50
N LEU A 530 24.27 -17.69 -30.87
CA LEU A 530 23.88 -16.36 -30.38
C LEU A 530 22.71 -15.71 -31.17
N ALA A 531 22.30 -16.27 -32.33
CA ALA A 531 21.19 -15.72 -33.09
C ALA A 531 19.94 -15.61 -32.22
N ASN A 532 19.16 -14.53 -32.36
CA ASN A 532 17.95 -14.24 -31.56
C ASN A 532 18.18 -14.26 -30.03
N THR A 533 19.39 -13.92 -29.59
CA THR A 533 19.73 -13.76 -28.17
C THR A 533 19.80 -12.28 -27.82
N GLN A 534 19.29 -11.92 -26.65
CA GLN A 534 19.39 -10.58 -26.08
C GLN A 534 20.05 -10.69 -24.71
N ALA A 535 21.07 -9.88 -24.46
CA ALA A 535 21.71 -9.74 -23.14
C ALA A 535 21.44 -8.32 -22.61
N ASN A 536 21.02 -8.20 -21.35
CA ASN A 536 20.79 -6.93 -20.68
C ASN A 536 21.56 -6.91 -19.36
N LEU A 537 22.36 -5.88 -19.14
CA LEU A 537 23.01 -5.57 -17.88
C LEU A 537 22.26 -4.39 -17.23
N GLY A 538 21.63 -4.64 -16.10
CA GLY A 538 20.93 -3.63 -15.31
C GLY A 538 21.73 -3.26 -14.06
N VAL A 539 21.82 -1.97 -13.76
CA VAL A 539 22.40 -1.43 -12.53
C VAL A 539 21.39 -0.49 -11.94
N ILE A 540 20.79 -0.85 -10.82
CA ILE A 540 19.90 0.04 -10.04
C ILE A 540 20.72 0.80 -9.01
N ASN A 541 20.35 2.06 -8.76
CA ASN A 541 21.05 2.95 -7.84
C ASN A 541 22.59 2.95 -8.08
N ALA A 542 23.00 3.28 -9.30
CA ALA A 542 24.38 3.15 -9.77
C ALA A 542 25.41 3.85 -8.87
N PHE A 543 25.04 4.91 -8.19
CA PHE A 543 25.89 5.68 -7.30
C PHE A 543 25.79 5.25 -5.83
N ASP A 544 25.05 4.17 -5.52
CA ASP A 544 24.87 3.65 -4.16
C ASP A 544 24.34 4.71 -3.19
N GLN A 545 23.43 5.56 -3.67
CA GLN A 545 22.90 6.68 -2.88
C GLN A 545 22.04 6.14 -1.74
N ARG A 546 22.43 6.41 -0.52
CA ARG A 546 21.66 6.04 0.68
C ARG A 546 20.47 6.96 0.87
N PRO A 547 19.34 6.45 1.43
CA PRO A 547 18.23 7.30 1.78
C PRO A 547 18.62 8.31 2.86
N PRO A 548 18.02 9.53 2.87
CA PRO A 548 18.26 10.50 3.92
C PRO A 548 17.73 9.99 5.26
N PHE A 549 18.43 10.37 6.33
CA PHE A 549 18.06 9.95 7.67
C PHE A 549 16.76 10.60 8.15
N VAL A 550 15.87 9.78 8.72
CA VAL A 550 14.64 10.19 9.40
C VAL A 550 14.61 9.56 10.78
N ASN A 551 14.29 10.36 11.81
CA ASN A 551 14.12 9.85 13.17
C ASN A 551 12.70 9.31 13.36
N GLN A 552 12.36 8.26 12.61
CA GLN A 552 11.06 7.60 12.70
C GLN A 552 11.17 6.39 13.63
N PHE A 553 10.40 6.43 14.69
CA PHE A 553 10.28 5.33 15.63
C PHE A 553 9.05 4.48 15.30
N GLY A 554 9.23 3.19 15.03
CA GLY A 554 8.17 2.22 14.83
C GLY A 554 8.15 1.20 15.97
N LEU A 555 6.98 0.93 16.55
CA LEU A 555 6.81 0.00 17.68
C LEU A 555 7.18 -1.44 17.32
N THR A 556 6.90 -1.84 16.08
CA THR A 556 7.11 -3.22 15.62
C THR A 556 8.46 -3.45 14.96
N SER A 557 9.17 -2.39 14.58
CA SER A 557 10.39 -2.47 13.77
C SER A 557 11.55 -1.64 14.27
N GLY A 558 11.42 -0.98 15.42
CA GLY A 558 12.45 -0.06 15.91
C GLY A 558 12.56 1.22 15.07
N THR A 559 13.66 1.96 15.21
CA THR A 559 13.95 3.11 14.36
C THR A 559 14.44 2.63 12.99
N LEU A 560 13.66 2.88 11.94
CA LEU A 560 14.05 2.53 10.58
C LEU A 560 15.22 3.38 10.07
N GLY A 561 15.38 4.60 10.60
CA GLY A 561 16.42 5.55 10.19
C GLY A 561 16.19 6.16 8.80
N TYR A 562 15.08 5.86 8.16
CA TYR A 562 14.68 6.41 6.86
C TYR A 562 13.14 6.36 6.70
N ASP A 563 12.60 7.06 5.71
CA ASP A 563 11.17 7.05 5.38
C ASP A 563 10.86 6.03 4.26
N PRO A 564 10.24 4.87 4.56
CA PRO A 564 9.95 3.84 3.56
C PRO A 564 8.88 4.23 2.54
N ALA A 565 8.09 5.28 2.79
CA ALA A 565 7.13 5.81 1.84
C ALA A 565 7.82 6.61 0.70
N ASN A 566 9.00 7.17 0.98
CA ASN A 566 9.68 8.09 0.09
C ASN A 566 11.06 7.60 -0.39
N ALA A 567 11.62 6.55 0.22
CA ALA A 567 12.94 6.04 -0.09
C ALA A 567 13.02 4.52 0.14
N THR A 568 14.10 3.88 -0.32
CA THR A 568 14.38 2.45 -0.11
C THR A 568 15.81 2.24 0.38
N LEU A 569 16.01 1.21 1.21
CA LEU A 569 17.34 0.76 1.65
C LEU A 569 18.07 -0.09 0.59
N LEU A 570 17.40 -0.43 -0.52
CA LEU A 570 18.07 -1.14 -1.61
C LEU A 570 19.18 -0.25 -2.16
N GLY A 571 20.41 -0.59 -1.82
CA GLY A 571 21.60 0.02 -2.37
C GLY A 571 21.79 -0.34 -3.84
N ARG A 572 23.02 -0.21 -4.34
CA ARG A 572 23.34 -0.58 -5.71
C ARG A 572 23.10 -2.07 -5.95
N GLY A 573 22.25 -2.38 -6.93
CA GLY A 573 21.99 -3.74 -7.40
C GLY A 573 22.48 -3.92 -8.83
N VAL A 574 23.08 -5.08 -9.14
CA VAL A 574 23.50 -5.43 -10.50
C VAL A 574 22.79 -6.70 -10.93
N SER A 575 22.24 -6.71 -12.12
CA SER A 575 21.55 -7.86 -12.71
C SER A 575 22.00 -8.11 -14.14
N LEU A 576 22.13 -9.38 -14.50
CA LEU A 576 22.38 -9.82 -15.88
C LEU A 576 21.22 -10.71 -16.31
N GLN A 577 20.57 -10.35 -17.41
CA GLN A 577 19.52 -11.13 -18.02
C GLN A 577 19.93 -11.55 -19.43
N VAL A 578 19.80 -12.82 -19.74
CA VAL A 578 20.01 -13.35 -21.09
C VAL A 578 18.73 -14.03 -21.55
N VAL A 579 18.21 -13.58 -22.68
CA VAL A 579 16.99 -14.13 -23.29
C VAL A 579 17.33 -14.73 -24.63
N LYS A 580 17.06 -16.02 -24.80
CA LYS A 580 17.20 -16.75 -26.05
C LYS A 580 15.83 -17.12 -26.59
N ARG A 581 15.60 -16.86 -27.87
CA ARG A 581 14.37 -17.26 -28.58
C ARG A 581 14.73 -18.34 -29.60
N TRP A 582 13.95 -19.42 -29.61
CA TRP A 582 14.07 -20.53 -30.56
C TRP A 582 12.79 -20.63 -31.38
N GLY A 583 12.88 -21.02 -32.64
CA GLY A 583 11.74 -21.39 -33.46
C GLY A 583 10.93 -20.22 -34.04
N LEU A 584 11.56 -19.11 -34.39
CA LEU A 584 10.97 -18.07 -35.23
C LEU A 584 11.46 -18.22 -36.67
#